data_fd8b95f5f446c38d06e248f653a93521
#
_entry.id   fd8b95f5f446c38d06e248f653a93521
#
_cell.length_a   1.000
_cell.length_b   1.000
_cell.length_c   1.000
_cell.angle_alpha   90.00
_cell.angle_beta   90.00
_cell.angle_gamma   90.00
#
_symmetry.space_group_name_H-M   'P 1'
#
loop_
_entity.id
_entity.type
_entity.pdbx_description
1 polymer ?
#
loop_
_entity_poly.entity_id
_entity_poly.type
_entity_poly.pdbx_seq_one_letter_code
_entity_poly.pdbx_strand_id
1 'polypeptide(L)'
;MVVTARIEINSDRKKVWKAITDIENSGEMIAGIVRVSILQKPSDGLIGLKWEETRKMFGKEATETMWITDFAPNRYYITQARSHGSIYITRSSLSDSPKGTMLTMMFTSAARSPAAKAMSFLLGA
;
A
#
# COMPACT_ATOMS: atom_id res chain seq x y z
N MET A 1 -15.28 -3.22 -3.50
CA MET A 1 -14.89 -4.31 -2.57
C MET A 1 -13.88 -3.78 -1.59
N VAL A 2 -14.07 -4.11 -0.33
CA VAL A 2 -13.14 -3.72 0.73
C VAL A 2 -12.63 -4.99 1.41
N VAL A 3 -11.32 -5.11 1.55
CA VAL A 3 -10.69 -6.21 2.28
C VAL A 3 -9.88 -5.63 3.41
N THR A 4 -10.05 -6.14 4.61
CA THR A 4 -9.30 -5.69 5.79
C THR A 4 -8.51 -6.85 6.35
N ALA A 5 -7.23 -6.61 6.61
CA ALA A 5 -6.33 -7.56 7.25
C ALA A 5 -5.67 -6.90 8.45
N ARG A 6 -5.48 -7.64 9.53
CA ARG A 6 -4.83 -7.16 10.74
C ARG A 6 -3.74 -8.12 11.17
N ILE A 7 -2.64 -7.56 11.64
CA ILE A 7 -1.55 -8.35 12.20
C ILE A 7 -0.98 -7.63 13.42
N GLU A 8 -0.79 -8.38 14.50
CA GLU A 8 -0.14 -7.84 15.70
C GLU A 8 1.36 -8.08 15.60
N ILE A 9 2.14 -7.01 15.78
CA ILE A 9 3.59 -7.03 15.64
C ILE A 9 4.20 -6.72 17.01
N ASN A 10 5.11 -7.58 17.45
CA ASN A 10 5.79 -7.42 18.73
C ASN A 10 6.93 -6.39 18.60
N SER A 11 6.54 -5.14 18.40
CA SER A 11 7.45 -4.00 18.30
C SER A 11 6.66 -2.72 18.48
N ASP A 12 7.31 -1.64 18.90
CA ASP A 12 6.61 -0.36 19.08
C ASP A 12 6.24 0.28 17.74
N ARG A 13 5.29 1.22 17.77
CA ARG A 13 4.77 1.87 16.56
C ARG A 13 5.85 2.56 15.75
N LYS A 14 6.81 3.18 16.40
CA LYS A 14 7.87 3.91 15.73
C LYS A 14 8.76 2.99 14.90
N LYS A 15 9.10 1.84 15.45
CA LYS A 15 9.89 0.82 14.73
C LYS A 15 9.10 0.19 13.60
N VAL A 16 7.82 -0.11 13.84
CA VAL A 16 6.95 -0.67 12.80
C VAL A 16 6.78 0.34 11.68
N TRP A 17 6.54 1.62 12.01
CA TRP A 17 6.42 2.68 11.01
C TRP A 17 7.65 2.77 10.13
N LYS A 18 8.83 2.77 10.73
CA LYS A 18 10.09 2.82 10.00
C LYS A 18 10.22 1.64 9.03
N ALA A 19 9.82 0.44 9.47
CA ALA A 19 9.90 -0.75 8.65
C ALA A 19 8.93 -0.72 7.47
N ILE A 20 7.65 -0.38 7.72
CA ILE A 20 6.63 -0.42 6.66
C ILE A 20 6.74 0.74 5.68
N THR A 21 7.39 1.85 6.04
CA THR A 21 7.61 2.97 5.14
C THR A 21 8.96 2.90 4.41
N ASP A 22 9.76 1.91 4.70
CA ASP A 22 11.01 1.65 3.98
C ASP A 22 10.69 0.87 2.70
N ILE A 23 10.05 1.55 1.76
CA ILE A 23 9.53 0.95 0.52
C ILE A 23 10.65 0.34 -0.31
N GLU A 24 11.79 0.99 -0.39
CA GLU A 24 12.92 0.53 -1.19
C GLU A 24 13.38 -0.87 -0.80
N ASN A 25 13.30 -1.20 0.49
CA ASN A 25 13.72 -2.50 1.03
C ASN A 25 12.56 -3.45 1.33
N SER A 26 11.35 -3.13 0.88
CA SER A 26 10.18 -3.96 1.18
C SER A 26 10.27 -5.38 0.61
N GLY A 27 11.03 -5.59 -0.47
CA GLY A 27 11.27 -6.91 -1.03
C GLY A 27 12.02 -7.84 -0.10
N GLU A 28 12.77 -7.32 0.87
CA GLU A 28 13.48 -8.12 1.86
C GLU A 28 12.55 -8.62 2.98
N MET A 29 11.45 -7.91 3.20
CA MET A 29 10.50 -8.20 4.30
C MET A 29 9.25 -8.92 3.84
N ILE A 30 8.83 -8.73 2.60
CA ILE A 30 7.56 -9.25 2.10
C ILE A 30 7.83 -10.30 1.03
N ALA A 31 7.44 -11.54 1.33
CA ALA A 31 7.53 -12.63 0.35
C ALA A 31 6.63 -12.31 -0.85
N GLY A 32 7.09 -12.66 -2.03
CA GLY A 32 6.35 -12.41 -3.27
C GLY A 32 6.73 -11.11 -3.96
N ILE A 33 7.34 -10.15 -3.27
CA ILE A 33 7.90 -8.97 -3.92
C ILE A 33 9.27 -9.34 -4.48
N VAL A 34 9.38 -9.29 -5.81
CA VAL A 34 10.61 -9.64 -6.54
C VAL A 34 11.53 -8.43 -6.64
N ARG A 35 10.96 -7.26 -6.89
CA ARG A 35 11.72 -6.05 -7.15
C ARG A 35 10.92 -4.81 -6.83
N VAL A 36 11.59 -3.78 -6.31
CA VAL A 36 11.05 -2.43 -6.13
C VAL A 36 11.99 -1.45 -6.79
N SER A 37 11.47 -0.59 -7.66
CA SER A 37 12.22 0.47 -8.32
C SER A 37 11.61 1.82 -7.96
N ILE A 38 12.37 2.67 -7.30
CA ILE A 38 11.90 4.02 -6.93
C ILE A 38 11.91 4.90 -8.18
N LEU A 39 10.76 5.45 -8.53
CA LEU A 39 10.59 6.35 -9.68
C LEU A 39 10.71 7.81 -9.28
N GLN A 40 10.23 8.16 -8.10
CA GLN A 40 10.22 9.54 -7.62
C GLN A 40 10.27 9.54 -6.10
N LYS A 41 11.17 10.38 -5.55
CA LYS A 41 11.26 10.63 -4.10
C LYS A 41 10.87 12.05 -3.81
N PRO A 42 10.00 12.31 -2.80
CA PRO A 42 9.75 13.68 -2.36
C PRO A 42 10.97 14.23 -1.64
N SER A 43 11.10 15.56 -1.63
CA SER A 43 12.18 16.23 -0.88
C SER A 43 11.99 16.10 0.62
N ASP A 44 10.74 15.93 1.07
CA ASP A 44 10.39 15.79 2.47
C ASP A 44 9.11 14.94 2.60
N GLY A 45 9.03 14.17 3.66
CA GLY A 45 7.87 13.32 3.93
C GLY A 45 7.70 12.16 2.96
N LEU A 46 6.47 11.70 2.83
CA LEU A 46 6.14 10.52 2.02
C LEU A 46 5.25 10.83 0.82
N ILE A 47 4.53 11.96 0.82
CA ILE A 47 3.60 12.28 -0.27
C ILE A 47 4.37 12.48 -1.57
N GLY A 48 3.98 11.73 -2.60
CA GLY A 48 4.63 11.76 -3.89
C GLY A 48 5.73 10.72 -4.05
N LEU A 49 6.05 9.95 -3.02
CA LEU A 49 6.91 8.79 -3.19
C LEU A 49 6.24 7.83 -4.16
N LYS A 50 6.92 7.51 -5.24
CA LYS A 50 6.37 6.72 -6.34
C LYS A 50 7.36 5.62 -6.72
N TRP A 51 6.85 4.42 -6.93
CA TRP A 51 7.70 3.27 -7.26
C TRP A 51 6.96 2.27 -8.14
N GLU A 52 7.73 1.42 -8.79
CA GLU A 52 7.22 0.22 -9.44
C GLU A 52 7.53 -0.97 -8.55
N GLU A 53 6.56 -1.82 -8.37
CA GLU A 53 6.67 -3.02 -7.57
C GLU A 53 6.34 -4.23 -8.43
N THR A 54 7.27 -5.17 -8.52
CA THR A 54 7.06 -6.42 -9.25
C THR A 54 6.82 -7.53 -8.25
N ARG A 55 5.69 -8.20 -8.39
CA ARG A 55 5.29 -9.32 -7.55
C ARG A 55 5.20 -10.59 -8.39
N LYS A 56 5.48 -11.73 -7.75
CA LYS A 56 5.28 -13.03 -8.35
C LYS A 56 4.08 -13.70 -7.67
N MET A 57 3.06 -13.99 -8.45
CA MET A 57 1.85 -14.64 -7.97
C MET A 57 1.47 -15.74 -8.95
N PHE A 58 1.22 -16.95 -8.40
CA PHE A 58 0.81 -18.10 -9.22
C PHE A 58 1.76 -18.38 -10.40
N GLY A 59 3.08 -18.20 -10.16
CA GLY A 59 4.09 -18.43 -11.17
C GLY A 59 4.24 -17.32 -12.21
N LYS A 60 3.47 -16.24 -12.11
CA LYS A 60 3.54 -15.10 -13.03
C LYS A 60 4.00 -13.84 -12.30
N GLU A 61 4.78 -13.01 -12.99
CA GLU A 61 5.17 -11.71 -12.49
C GLU A 61 4.21 -10.63 -12.98
N ALA A 62 3.88 -9.70 -12.10
CA ALA A 62 3.09 -8.52 -12.43
C ALA A 62 3.76 -7.29 -11.82
N THR A 63 3.83 -6.22 -12.60
CA THR A 63 4.43 -4.96 -12.16
C THR A 63 3.33 -3.91 -12.04
N GLU A 64 3.31 -3.22 -10.90
CA GLU A 64 2.35 -2.17 -10.61
C GLU A 64 3.08 -0.89 -10.26
N THR A 65 2.52 0.26 -10.68
CA THR A 65 3.01 1.57 -10.27
C THR A 65 2.22 2.00 -9.04
N MET A 66 2.93 2.40 -7.99
CA MET A 66 2.36 2.75 -6.69
C MET A 66 2.89 4.11 -6.23
N TRP A 67 2.07 4.85 -5.48
CA TRP A 67 2.49 6.14 -4.90
C TRP A 67 1.72 6.41 -3.62
N ILE A 68 2.33 7.21 -2.74
CA ILE A 68 1.73 7.59 -1.47
C ILE A 68 1.00 8.92 -1.63
N THR A 69 -0.26 8.96 -1.23
CA THR A 69 -1.14 10.13 -1.38
C THR A 69 -1.37 10.88 -0.08
N ASP A 70 -1.24 10.21 1.06
CA ASP A 70 -1.46 10.83 2.37
C ASP A 70 -0.75 10.03 3.45
N PHE A 71 -0.41 10.68 4.55
CA PHE A 71 0.20 9.98 5.69
C PHE A 71 0.15 10.86 6.96
N ALA A 72 0.22 10.18 8.11
CA ALA A 72 0.49 10.81 9.40
C ALA A 72 1.55 9.94 10.10
N PRO A 73 2.72 10.49 10.47
CA PRO A 73 3.82 9.71 11.02
C PRO A 73 3.40 8.84 12.20
N ASN A 74 3.82 7.59 12.19
CA ASN A 74 3.52 6.57 13.21
C ASN A 74 2.04 6.22 13.33
N ARG A 75 1.19 6.66 12.42
CA ARG A 75 -0.25 6.42 12.46
C ARG A 75 -0.77 5.72 11.23
N TYR A 76 -0.57 6.28 10.05
CA TYR A 76 -1.04 5.67 8.82
C TYR A 76 -0.36 6.26 7.59
N TYR A 77 -0.42 5.53 6.48
CA TYR A 77 -0.21 6.09 5.15
C TYR A 77 -1.18 5.44 4.17
N ILE A 78 -1.46 6.17 3.09
CA ILE A 78 -2.36 5.72 2.03
C ILE A 78 -1.56 5.61 0.73
N THR A 79 -1.67 4.44 0.10
CA THR A 79 -1.03 4.12 -1.16
C THR A 79 -2.09 3.94 -2.22
N GLN A 80 -1.83 4.48 -3.41
CA GLN A 80 -2.59 4.12 -4.59
C GLN A 80 -1.72 3.28 -5.51
N ALA A 81 -2.33 2.33 -6.19
CA ALA A 81 -1.68 1.47 -7.17
C ALA A 81 -2.50 1.45 -8.44
N ARG A 82 -1.82 1.44 -9.58
CA ARG A 82 -2.46 1.35 -10.88
C ARG A 82 -2.12 0.02 -11.52
N SER A 83 -3.14 -0.73 -11.92
CA SER A 83 -2.98 -2.01 -12.59
C SER A 83 -4.18 -2.28 -13.49
N HIS A 84 -3.94 -2.61 -14.76
CA HIS A 84 -4.97 -3.04 -15.73
C HIS A 84 -6.20 -2.13 -15.79
N GLY A 85 -5.99 -0.80 -15.79
CA GLY A 85 -7.08 0.18 -15.89
C GLY A 85 -7.84 0.41 -14.61
N SER A 86 -7.42 -0.18 -13.50
CA SER A 86 -8.02 0.01 -12.19
C SER A 86 -7.05 0.70 -11.24
N ILE A 87 -7.60 1.42 -10.27
CA ILE A 87 -6.85 2.00 -9.16
C ILE A 87 -7.21 1.22 -7.90
N TYR A 88 -6.18 0.85 -7.15
CA TYR A 88 -6.32 0.20 -5.85
C TYR A 88 -5.82 1.15 -4.79
N ILE A 89 -6.56 1.26 -3.69
CA ILE A 89 -6.22 2.15 -2.58
C ILE A 89 -6.00 1.28 -1.35
N THR A 90 -4.84 1.43 -0.71
CA THR A 90 -4.52 0.71 0.52
C THR A 90 -4.24 1.72 1.62
N ARG A 91 -4.95 1.59 2.73
CA ARG A 91 -4.66 2.32 3.95
C ARG A 91 -3.97 1.38 4.93
N SER A 92 -2.74 1.72 5.31
CA SER A 92 -1.98 0.98 6.31
C SER A 92 -1.93 1.82 7.58
N SER A 93 -2.56 1.36 8.64
CA SER A 93 -2.66 2.11 9.89
C SER A 93 -2.10 1.33 11.07
N LEU A 94 -1.58 2.05 12.04
CA LEU A 94 -0.96 1.50 13.23
C LEU A 94 -1.73 1.95 14.48
N SER A 95 -1.91 1.04 15.42
CA SER A 95 -2.47 1.33 16.73
C SER A 95 -1.71 0.51 17.77
N ASP A 96 -1.78 0.94 19.02
CA ASP A 96 -1.15 0.20 20.10
C ASP A 96 -1.93 -1.08 20.37
N SER A 97 -1.22 -2.14 20.74
CA SER A 97 -1.82 -3.42 21.08
C SER A 97 -1.11 -4.02 22.32
N PRO A 98 -1.70 -5.05 22.97
CA PRO A 98 -1.08 -5.65 24.15
C PRO A 98 0.36 -6.12 23.96
N LYS A 99 0.71 -6.60 22.76
CA LYS A 99 2.06 -7.09 22.47
C LYS A 99 2.94 -6.08 21.74
N GLY A 100 2.42 -4.93 21.38
CA GLY A 100 3.19 -3.90 20.69
C GLY A 100 2.33 -3.05 19.77
N THR A 101 2.22 -3.43 18.51
CA THR A 101 1.52 -2.64 17.48
C THR A 101 0.58 -3.51 16.66
N MET A 102 -0.62 -3.02 16.44
CA MET A 102 -1.56 -3.61 15.47
C MET A 102 -1.43 -2.87 14.15
N LEU A 103 -1.04 -3.60 13.11
CA LEU A 103 -1.06 -3.09 11.74
C LEU A 103 -2.38 -3.52 11.10
N THR A 104 -3.15 -2.54 10.64
CA THR A 104 -4.40 -2.78 9.91
C THR A 104 -4.23 -2.29 8.49
N MET A 105 -4.46 -3.16 7.53
CA MET A 105 -4.42 -2.82 6.12
C MET A 105 -5.84 -2.92 5.55
N MET A 106 -6.33 -1.82 5.02
CA MET A 106 -7.64 -1.75 4.37
C MET A 106 -7.42 -1.53 2.88
N PHE A 107 -7.84 -2.50 2.09
CA PHE A 107 -7.66 -2.52 0.65
C PHE A 107 -8.99 -2.26 -0.03
N THR A 108 -9.02 -1.28 -0.94
CA THR A 108 -10.21 -0.91 -1.70
C THR A 108 -9.85 -0.82 -3.18
N SER A 109 -10.67 -1.39 -4.05
CA SER A 109 -10.51 -1.23 -5.48
C SER A 109 -11.44 -0.13 -6.00
N ALA A 110 -10.91 0.70 -6.90
CA ALA A 110 -11.68 1.75 -7.58
C ALA A 110 -11.48 1.59 -9.08
N ALA A 111 -12.58 1.67 -9.83
CA ALA A 111 -12.52 1.54 -11.27
C ALA A 111 -11.96 2.81 -11.92
N ARG A 112 -11.19 2.67 -13.00
CA ARG A 112 -10.53 3.79 -13.66
C ARG A 112 -10.93 3.97 -15.11
N SER A 113 -11.22 2.90 -15.86
CA SER A 113 -11.65 3.01 -17.25
C SER A 113 -12.98 3.77 -17.32
N PRO A 114 -13.33 4.44 -18.45
CA PRO A 114 -14.61 5.13 -18.55
C PRO A 114 -15.80 4.23 -18.26
N ALA A 115 -15.80 3.01 -18.79
CA ALA A 115 -16.86 2.04 -18.52
C ALA A 115 -16.88 1.62 -17.06
N ALA A 116 -15.71 1.35 -16.49
CA ALA A 116 -15.61 0.94 -15.09
C ALA A 116 -15.93 2.10 -14.14
N LYS A 117 -15.57 3.34 -14.50
CA LYS A 117 -15.96 4.52 -13.73
C LYS A 117 -17.46 4.70 -13.72
N ALA A 118 -18.12 4.51 -14.88
CA ALA A 118 -19.58 4.59 -14.97
C ALA A 118 -20.22 3.52 -14.07
N MET A 119 -19.70 2.30 -14.09
CA MET A 119 -20.18 1.23 -13.23
C MET A 119 -19.99 1.55 -11.76
N SER A 120 -18.82 2.06 -11.37
CA SER A 120 -18.54 2.47 -9.99
C SER A 120 -19.51 3.57 -9.54
N PHE A 121 -19.76 4.54 -10.37
CA PHE A 121 -20.68 5.63 -10.07
C PHE A 121 -22.09 5.10 -9.84
N LEU A 122 -22.57 4.22 -10.73
CA LEU A 122 -23.91 3.64 -10.62
C LEU A 122 -24.07 2.75 -9.39
N LEU A 123 -22.99 2.08 -8.97
CA LEU A 123 -23.01 1.18 -7.82
C LEU A 123 -22.64 1.88 -6.50
N GLY A 124 -22.33 3.18 -6.54
CA GLY A 124 -21.95 3.93 -5.35
C GLY A 124 -20.57 3.58 -4.80
N ALA A 125 -19.71 3.01 -5.62
CA ALA A 125 -18.39 2.56 -5.21
C ALA A 125 -17.31 3.60 -5.50
#